data_98d673bc2f10010b86fe43fa629fa582
#
_entry.id   98d673bc2f10010b86fe43fa629fa582
#
_cell.length_a   1.000
_cell.length_b   1.000
_cell.length_c   1.000
_cell.angle_alpha   90.00
_cell.angle_beta   90.00
_cell.angle_gamma   90.00
#
_symmetry.space_group_name_H-M   'P 1'
#
loop_
_entity.id
_entity.type
_entity.pdbx_description
1 polymer ?
#
loop_
_entity_poly.entity_id
_entity_poly.type
_entity_poly.pdbx_seq_one_letter_code
_entity_poly.pdbx_strand_id
1 'polypeptide(L)'
;MPMNAIYVHGLGSGAATSGLSTIAKILYHYKWHAVEVNESLSESVSIINAAVKELDPYLLMGTSLGGLYVMYADLSDHPGCRRILCNPACHISKVIRQNIGFGKKEYFVPRQDGIQEYLLDEGVCAAFEKAIEETVRQQADRHRDYAVFSIHDELIGPEGILENMVVCQQAGYKVLLEDKGGHRLCRQSLRFIKEVIAECV
;
A
#
# COMPACT_ATOMS: atom_id res chain seq x y z
N MET A 1 15.20 -6.37 -20.62
CA MET A 1 15.49 -6.50 -19.18
C MET A 1 14.17 -6.46 -18.44
N PRO A 2 13.99 -7.18 -17.30
CA PRO A 2 12.77 -7.06 -16.52
C PRO A 2 12.64 -5.63 -15.96
N MET A 3 11.41 -5.13 -15.95
CA MET A 3 11.08 -3.80 -15.42
C MET A 3 11.16 -3.80 -13.88
N ASN A 4 11.76 -2.79 -13.29
CA ASN A 4 11.78 -2.68 -11.82
C ASN A 4 10.38 -2.43 -11.28
N ALA A 5 10.05 -3.06 -10.15
CA ALA A 5 8.84 -2.81 -9.38
C ALA A 5 9.19 -2.75 -7.88
N ILE A 6 8.54 -1.85 -7.16
CA ILE A 6 8.69 -1.72 -5.71
C ILE A 6 7.44 -2.24 -5.02
N TYR A 7 7.64 -3.02 -3.96
CA TYR A 7 6.59 -3.49 -3.08
C TYR A 7 6.72 -2.88 -1.68
N VAL A 8 5.59 -2.38 -1.16
CA VAL A 8 5.47 -1.76 0.16
C VAL A 8 4.52 -2.60 1.02
N HIS A 9 5.02 -3.14 2.12
CA HIS A 9 4.28 -4.00 3.04
C HIS A 9 3.33 -3.23 3.96
N GLY A 10 2.39 -3.93 4.60
CA GLY A 10 1.46 -3.36 5.58
C GLY A 10 2.03 -3.26 7.00
N LEU A 11 1.21 -2.74 7.92
CA LEU A 11 1.55 -2.55 9.34
C LEU A 11 2.00 -3.87 9.99
N GLY A 12 3.04 -3.78 10.82
CA GLY A 12 3.58 -4.93 11.57
C GLY A 12 4.29 -5.98 10.72
N SER A 13 4.43 -5.76 9.40
CA SER A 13 5.11 -6.65 8.47
C SER A 13 6.54 -6.16 8.17
N GLY A 14 7.23 -6.77 7.21
CA GLY A 14 8.57 -6.40 6.76
C GLY A 14 8.78 -6.74 5.30
N ALA A 15 9.90 -6.27 4.72
CA ALA A 15 10.24 -6.50 3.32
C ALA A 15 10.40 -7.99 2.95
N ALA A 16 10.78 -8.84 3.90
CA ALA A 16 10.92 -10.29 3.72
C ALA A 16 9.59 -11.06 3.78
N THR A 17 8.45 -10.38 3.62
CA THR A 17 7.12 -11.03 3.71
C THR A 17 6.91 -12.11 2.64
N SER A 18 6.24 -13.20 3.03
CA SER A 18 5.85 -14.27 2.09
C SER A 18 4.93 -13.80 0.96
N GLY A 19 4.20 -12.71 1.17
CA GLY A 19 3.37 -12.06 0.15
C GLY A 19 4.17 -11.66 -1.07
N LEU A 20 5.37 -11.08 -0.90
CA LEU A 20 6.23 -10.70 -2.00
C LEU A 20 6.63 -11.88 -2.88
N SER A 21 6.94 -13.05 -2.29
CA SER A 21 7.29 -14.24 -3.09
C SER A 21 6.13 -14.71 -3.98
N THR A 22 4.90 -14.54 -3.53
CA THR A 22 3.70 -14.88 -4.30
C THR A 22 3.46 -13.86 -5.41
N ILE A 23 3.63 -12.56 -5.10
CA ILE A 23 3.56 -11.47 -6.07
C ILE A 23 4.56 -11.69 -7.19
N ALA A 24 5.84 -11.94 -6.85
CA ALA A 24 6.91 -12.14 -7.82
C ALA A 24 6.69 -13.36 -8.74
N LYS A 25 6.05 -14.43 -8.23
CA LYS A 25 5.70 -15.59 -9.06
C LYS A 25 4.58 -15.32 -10.08
N ILE A 26 3.64 -14.45 -9.75
CA ILE A 26 2.48 -14.17 -10.62
C ILE A 26 2.79 -13.01 -11.56
N LEU A 27 3.44 -11.98 -11.04
CA LEU A 27 3.88 -10.79 -11.78
C LEU A 27 5.37 -10.93 -12.13
N TYR A 28 5.76 -12.04 -12.73
CA TYR A 28 7.14 -12.46 -12.99
C TYR A 28 7.88 -11.60 -14.04
N HIS A 29 7.19 -10.73 -14.75
CA HIS A 29 7.80 -9.79 -15.68
C HIS A 29 8.55 -8.65 -15.00
N TYR A 30 8.30 -8.46 -13.70
CA TYR A 30 8.92 -7.42 -12.89
C TYR A 30 10.08 -7.97 -12.06
N LYS A 31 11.13 -7.17 -11.92
CA LYS A 31 12.15 -7.36 -10.89
C LYS A 31 11.69 -6.62 -9.64
N TRP A 32 11.24 -7.39 -8.64
CA TRP A 32 10.66 -6.87 -7.41
C TRP A 32 11.72 -6.47 -6.39
N HIS A 33 11.54 -5.28 -5.83
CA HIS A 33 12.30 -4.73 -4.72
C HIS A 33 11.32 -4.40 -3.59
N ALA A 34 11.52 -4.94 -2.40
CA ALA A 34 10.73 -4.55 -1.23
C ALA A 34 11.49 -3.52 -0.41
N VAL A 35 10.78 -2.58 0.17
CA VAL A 35 11.33 -1.58 1.08
C VAL A 35 10.85 -1.81 2.50
N GLU A 36 11.74 -1.59 3.48
CA GLU A 36 11.36 -1.59 4.89
C GLU A 36 10.76 -0.24 5.25
N VAL A 37 9.49 -0.24 5.59
CA VAL A 37 8.76 0.94 6.08
C VAL A 37 8.39 0.74 7.55
N ASN A 38 8.07 1.81 8.25
CA ASN A 38 7.67 1.80 9.66
C ASN A 38 6.29 2.46 9.85
N GLU A 39 5.87 2.70 11.08
CA GLU A 39 4.60 3.33 11.42
C GLU A 39 4.57 4.84 11.18
N SER A 40 5.70 5.48 10.98
CA SER A 40 5.78 6.89 10.64
C SER A 40 5.49 7.12 9.15
N LEU A 41 4.40 7.85 8.86
CA LEU A 41 4.04 8.17 7.47
C LEU A 41 5.16 8.92 6.76
N SER A 42 5.73 9.97 7.37
CA SER A 42 6.74 10.81 6.73
C SER A 42 8.04 10.06 6.45
N GLU A 43 8.50 9.22 7.39
CA GLU A 43 9.70 8.41 7.20
C GLU A 43 9.47 7.34 6.13
N SER A 44 8.35 6.64 6.17
CA SER A 44 7.99 5.62 5.19
C SER A 44 7.90 6.19 3.78
N VAL A 45 7.27 7.35 3.61
CA VAL A 45 7.22 8.03 2.30
C VAL A 45 8.61 8.46 1.85
N SER A 46 9.47 8.95 2.75
CA SER A 46 10.85 9.31 2.41
C SER A 46 11.66 8.10 1.92
N ILE A 47 11.52 6.94 2.60
CA ILE A 47 12.16 5.69 2.18
C ILE A 47 11.68 5.26 0.79
N ILE A 48 10.37 5.32 0.54
CA ILE A 48 9.78 4.96 -0.75
C ILE A 48 10.30 5.90 -1.84
N ASN A 49 10.32 7.20 -1.60
CA ASN A 49 10.80 8.19 -2.58
C ASN A 49 12.28 7.99 -2.92
N ALA A 50 13.11 7.65 -1.93
CA ALA A 50 14.51 7.31 -2.17
C ALA A 50 14.66 6.06 -3.07
N ALA A 51 13.87 5.01 -2.79
CA ALA A 51 13.86 3.80 -3.62
C ALA A 51 13.33 4.05 -5.04
N VAL A 52 12.30 4.90 -5.18
CA VAL A 52 11.77 5.31 -6.50
C VAL A 52 12.85 6.01 -7.31
N LYS A 53 13.56 6.94 -6.70
CA LYS A 53 14.65 7.69 -7.36
C LYS A 53 15.82 6.78 -7.78
N GLU A 54 16.16 5.79 -6.96
CA GLU A 54 17.27 4.86 -7.22
C GLU A 54 16.91 3.84 -8.31
N LEU A 55 15.70 3.27 -8.27
CA LEU A 55 15.31 2.11 -9.06
C LEU A 55 14.59 2.46 -10.35
N ASP A 56 14.06 3.68 -10.47
CA ASP A 56 13.20 4.13 -11.58
C ASP A 56 12.15 3.06 -11.96
N PRO A 57 11.20 2.76 -11.05
CA PRO A 57 10.30 1.64 -11.21
C PRO A 57 9.18 1.94 -12.22
N TYR A 58 8.70 0.89 -12.89
CA TYR A 58 7.47 0.92 -13.69
C TYR A 58 6.21 0.72 -12.85
N LEU A 59 6.36 0.09 -11.68
CA LEU A 59 5.25 -0.25 -10.81
C LEU A 59 5.63 -0.03 -9.35
N LEU A 60 4.78 0.70 -8.64
CA LEU A 60 4.83 0.88 -7.20
C LEU A 60 3.55 0.26 -6.60
N MET A 61 3.69 -0.83 -5.87
CA MET A 61 2.58 -1.59 -5.31
C MET A 61 2.65 -1.61 -3.79
N GLY A 62 1.55 -1.30 -3.13
CA GLY A 62 1.45 -1.37 -1.68
C GLY A 62 0.21 -2.11 -1.21
N THR A 63 0.30 -2.79 -0.07
CA THR A 63 -0.81 -3.51 0.54
C THR A 63 -1.15 -2.92 1.91
N SER A 64 -2.46 -2.81 2.23
CA SER A 64 -2.91 -2.30 3.53
C SER A 64 -2.32 -0.90 3.82
N LEU A 65 -1.62 -0.73 4.95
CA LEU A 65 -0.90 0.51 5.28
C LEU A 65 0.17 0.87 4.24
N GLY A 66 0.83 -0.13 3.63
CA GLY A 66 1.75 0.10 2.52
C GLY A 66 1.05 0.69 1.30
N GLY A 67 -0.21 0.34 1.05
CA GLY A 67 -1.04 0.98 0.03
C GLY A 67 -1.28 2.46 0.32
N LEU A 68 -1.52 2.82 1.58
CA LEU A 68 -1.61 4.20 2.00
C LEU A 68 -0.30 4.96 1.77
N TYR A 69 0.86 4.39 2.12
CA TYR A 69 2.16 5.03 1.89
C TYR A 69 2.45 5.28 0.40
N VAL A 70 2.11 4.31 -0.46
CA VAL A 70 2.23 4.44 -1.92
C VAL A 70 1.38 5.59 -2.47
N MET A 71 0.26 5.90 -1.85
CA MET A 71 -0.57 7.06 -2.21
C MET A 71 0.21 8.38 -2.11
N TYR A 72 1.13 8.49 -1.16
CA TYR A 72 1.93 9.70 -0.88
C TYR A 72 3.30 9.71 -1.55
N ALA A 73 3.70 8.64 -2.22
CA ALA A 73 4.97 8.61 -2.94
C ALA A 73 5.01 9.68 -4.04
N ASP A 74 6.14 10.35 -4.17
CA ASP A 74 6.36 11.32 -5.25
C ASP A 74 6.83 10.60 -6.52
N LEU A 75 6.03 10.70 -7.57
CA LEU A 75 6.33 10.17 -8.91
C LEU A 75 6.41 11.28 -9.97
N SER A 76 6.58 12.54 -9.59
CA SER A 76 6.63 13.68 -10.51
C SER A 76 7.67 13.52 -11.61
N ASP A 77 8.85 12.99 -11.25
CA ASP A 77 9.95 12.72 -12.17
C ASP A 77 9.87 11.33 -12.83
N HIS A 78 8.83 10.53 -12.51
CA HIS A 78 8.66 9.16 -12.97
C HIS A 78 7.28 8.95 -13.65
N PRO A 79 6.96 9.66 -14.74
CA PRO A 79 5.61 9.65 -15.34
C PRO A 79 5.22 8.28 -15.92
N GLY A 80 6.18 7.39 -16.13
CA GLY A 80 5.96 6.01 -16.55
C GLY A 80 5.57 5.06 -15.42
N CYS A 81 5.86 5.41 -14.17
CA CYS A 81 5.53 4.59 -13.00
C CYS A 81 4.04 4.65 -12.69
N ARG A 82 3.46 3.50 -12.31
CA ARG A 82 2.05 3.36 -11.92
C ARG A 82 1.95 2.92 -10.48
N ARG A 83 0.87 3.33 -9.80
CA ARG A 83 0.54 2.87 -8.46
C ARG A 83 -0.57 1.82 -8.50
N ILE A 84 -0.38 0.77 -7.70
CA ILE A 84 -1.43 -0.20 -7.38
C ILE A 84 -1.56 -0.25 -5.86
N LEU A 85 -2.67 0.23 -5.34
CA LEU A 85 -3.02 0.17 -3.94
C LEU A 85 -3.91 -1.06 -3.72
N CYS A 86 -3.49 -1.98 -2.87
CA CYS A 86 -4.26 -3.19 -2.59
C CYS A 86 -4.80 -3.13 -1.17
N ASN A 87 -6.12 -3.13 -1.03
CA ASN A 87 -6.81 -2.95 0.25
C ASN A 87 -6.19 -1.80 1.08
N PRO A 88 -5.98 -0.59 0.51
CA PRO A 88 -5.31 0.49 1.22
C PRO A 88 -6.07 0.89 2.47
N ALA A 89 -5.35 0.96 3.61
CA ALA A 89 -5.93 1.27 4.91
C ALA A 89 -5.96 2.79 5.14
N CYS A 90 -6.80 3.52 4.38
CA CYS A 90 -6.88 4.99 4.48
C CYS A 90 -7.34 5.48 5.86
N HIS A 91 -8.22 4.73 6.53
CA HIS A 91 -8.68 5.02 7.89
C HIS A 91 -7.98 4.17 8.95
N ILE A 92 -6.67 3.97 8.80
CA ILE A 92 -5.86 3.15 9.73
C ILE A 92 -5.98 3.63 11.19
N SER A 93 -6.12 4.92 11.44
CA SER A 93 -6.31 5.49 12.77
C SER A 93 -7.54 4.90 13.47
N LYS A 94 -8.66 4.72 12.74
CA LYS A 94 -9.87 4.07 13.26
C LYS A 94 -9.59 2.62 13.65
N VAL A 95 -8.86 1.89 12.79
CA VAL A 95 -8.47 0.48 13.04
C VAL A 95 -7.53 0.38 14.24
N ILE A 96 -6.57 1.28 14.38
CA ILE A 96 -5.65 1.32 15.52
C ILE A 96 -6.45 1.54 16.81
N ARG A 97 -7.31 2.56 16.88
CA ARG A 97 -8.07 2.88 18.10
C ARG A 97 -9.07 1.79 18.50
N GLN A 98 -9.71 1.15 17.53
CA GLN A 98 -10.79 0.18 17.79
C GLN A 98 -10.31 -1.25 17.93
N ASN A 99 -9.33 -1.67 17.15
CA ASN A 99 -9.01 -3.09 16.97
C ASN A 99 -7.59 -3.46 17.42
N ILE A 100 -6.59 -2.60 17.19
CA ILE A 100 -5.18 -2.92 17.46
C ILE A 100 -4.77 -2.44 18.86
N GLY A 101 -5.20 -1.23 19.24
CA GLY A 101 -4.82 -0.54 20.49
C GLY A 101 -3.44 0.12 20.41
N PHE A 102 -3.20 1.07 21.31
CA PHE A 102 -1.94 1.81 21.45
C PHE A 102 -0.87 1.01 22.18
N GLY A 103 0.35 1.52 22.16
CA GLY A 103 1.52 0.98 22.84
C GLY A 103 2.49 0.28 21.89
N LYS A 104 3.52 -0.33 22.47
CA LYS A 104 4.51 -1.12 21.76
C LYS A 104 3.89 -2.37 21.15
N LYS A 105 4.27 -2.68 19.92
CA LYS A 105 3.86 -3.85 19.15
C LYS A 105 5.10 -4.50 18.55
N GLU A 106 5.06 -5.81 18.37
CA GLU A 106 6.12 -6.56 17.69
C GLU A 106 5.81 -6.68 16.19
N TYR A 107 6.86 -6.62 15.39
CA TYR A 107 6.76 -7.00 13.98
C TYR A 107 6.61 -8.52 13.88
N PHE A 108 5.62 -8.99 13.15
CA PHE A 108 5.38 -10.43 12.93
C PHE A 108 6.21 -11.02 11.78
N VAL A 109 6.94 -10.18 11.04
CA VAL A 109 7.94 -10.57 10.04
C VAL A 109 9.28 -9.98 10.47
N PRO A 110 10.35 -10.78 10.59
CA PRO A 110 11.68 -10.27 10.89
C PRO A 110 12.09 -9.21 9.87
N ARG A 111 12.53 -8.07 10.34
CA ARG A 111 12.96 -6.94 9.51
C ARG A 111 14.46 -7.02 9.21
N GLN A 112 14.84 -6.53 8.03
CA GLN A 112 16.24 -6.50 7.61
C GLN A 112 17.08 -5.47 8.38
N ASP A 113 16.43 -4.43 8.91
CA ASP A 113 17.05 -3.39 9.74
C ASP A 113 17.27 -3.81 11.20
N GLY A 114 16.78 -5.00 11.59
CA GLY A 114 16.91 -5.54 12.94
C GLY A 114 15.94 -4.96 13.97
N ILE A 115 15.08 -4.01 13.59
CA ILE A 115 14.06 -3.44 14.48
C ILE A 115 12.98 -4.49 14.72
N GLN A 116 12.68 -4.78 15.99
CA GLN A 116 11.71 -5.82 16.36
C GLN A 116 10.36 -5.25 16.83
N GLU A 117 10.34 -4.00 17.27
CA GLU A 117 9.16 -3.35 17.85
C GLU A 117 8.85 -2.03 17.16
N TYR A 118 7.59 -1.63 17.20
CA TYR A 118 7.12 -0.31 16.77
C TYR A 118 6.12 0.24 17.80
N LEU A 119 5.91 1.56 17.79
CA LEU A 119 5.02 2.24 18.71
C LEU A 119 3.80 2.79 17.97
N LEU A 120 2.63 2.44 18.45
CA LEU A 120 1.38 3.08 18.03
C LEU A 120 0.88 4.01 19.13
N ASP A 121 0.68 5.26 18.77
CA ASP A 121 0.15 6.28 19.68
C ASP A 121 -0.81 7.24 18.95
N GLU A 122 -1.33 8.21 19.66
CA GLU A 122 -2.25 9.21 19.11
C GLU A 122 -1.54 10.13 18.10
N GLY A 123 -0.24 10.36 18.24
CA GLY A 123 0.54 11.15 17.28
C GLY A 123 0.61 10.49 15.92
N VAL A 124 0.81 9.17 15.89
CA VAL A 124 0.76 8.35 14.66
C VAL A 124 -0.63 8.46 14.01
N CYS A 125 -1.71 8.32 14.79
CA CYS A 125 -3.07 8.44 14.28
C CYS A 125 -3.35 9.83 13.70
N ALA A 126 -2.99 10.88 14.43
CA ALA A 126 -3.21 12.26 13.98
C ALA A 126 -2.45 12.59 12.68
N ALA A 127 -1.23 12.04 12.51
CA ALA A 127 -0.46 12.21 11.27
C ALA A 127 -1.18 11.59 10.06
N PHE A 128 -1.75 10.39 10.20
CA PHE A 128 -2.52 9.75 9.14
C PHE A 128 -3.81 10.51 8.82
N GLU A 129 -4.56 10.96 9.82
CA GLU A 129 -5.81 11.69 9.63
C GLU A 129 -5.56 13.00 8.87
N LYS A 130 -4.56 13.77 9.30
CA LYS A 130 -4.16 15.01 8.63
C LYS A 130 -3.79 14.77 7.16
N ALA A 131 -2.99 13.74 6.90
CA ALA A 131 -2.56 13.42 5.55
C ALA A 131 -3.74 13.05 4.63
N ILE A 132 -4.70 12.25 5.11
CA ILE A 132 -5.90 11.90 4.35
C ILE A 132 -6.74 13.15 4.02
N GLU A 133 -6.94 14.04 5.00
CA GLU A 133 -7.66 15.31 4.76
C GLU A 133 -7.00 16.16 3.67
N GLU A 134 -5.67 16.25 3.69
CA GLU A 134 -4.90 16.99 2.69
C GLU A 134 -5.03 16.36 1.31
N THR A 135 -4.97 15.01 1.21
CA THR A 135 -5.07 14.28 -0.06
C THR A 135 -6.43 14.46 -0.72
N VAL A 136 -7.51 14.40 0.05
CA VAL A 136 -8.87 14.60 -0.46
C VAL A 136 -9.06 16.02 -1.01
N ARG A 137 -8.37 17.01 -0.42
CA ARG A 137 -8.41 18.41 -0.88
C ARG A 137 -7.59 18.65 -2.16
N GLN A 138 -6.53 17.89 -2.39
CA GLN A 138 -5.60 18.05 -3.51
C GLN A 138 -5.89 17.04 -4.62
N GLN A 139 -7.02 17.17 -5.31
CA GLN A 139 -7.34 16.25 -6.42
C GLN A 139 -6.18 16.16 -7.43
N ALA A 140 -5.51 15.04 -7.48
CA ALA A 140 -4.45 14.76 -8.44
C ALA A 140 -4.99 13.95 -9.63
N ASP A 141 -4.48 14.21 -10.83
CA ASP A 141 -4.78 13.35 -11.98
C ASP A 141 -4.00 12.03 -11.85
N ARG A 142 -4.72 10.99 -11.45
CA ARG A 142 -4.19 9.64 -11.25
C ARG A 142 -4.92 8.60 -12.10
N HIS A 143 -5.36 9.00 -13.30
CA HIS A 143 -6.16 8.16 -14.20
C HIS A 143 -5.49 6.83 -14.60
N ARG A 144 -4.19 6.68 -14.35
CA ARG A 144 -3.40 5.46 -14.60
C ARG A 144 -3.14 4.62 -13.34
N ASP A 145 -3.54 5.12 -12.17
CA ASP A 145 -3.31 4.50 -10.88
C ASP A 145 -4.59 3.78 -10.40
N TYR A 146 -4.43 2.66 -9.73
CA TYR A 146 -5.54 1.83 -9.29
C TYR A 146 -5.54 1.60 -7.79
N ALA A 147 -6.73 1.56 -7.21
CA ALA A 147 -6.99 1.05 -5.88
C ALA A 147 -7.90 -0.19 -5.99
N VAL A 148 -7.38 -1.34 -5.60
CA VAL A 148 -8.08 -2.63 -5.68
C VAL A 148 -8.49 -3.04 -4.27
N PHE A 149 -9.77 -3.31 -4.08
CA PHE A 149 -10.34 -3.73 -2.81
C PHE A 149 -10.95 -5.12 -2.93
N SER A 150 -10.68 -5.98 -1.95
CA SER A 150 -11.41 -7.23 -1.77
C SER A 150 -12.71 -6.98 -1.02
N ILE A 151 -13.83 -7.46 -1.56
CA ILE A 151 -15.13 -7.38 -0.86
C ILE A 151 -15.18 -8.25 0.40
N HIS A 152 -14.24 -9.19 0.55
CA HIS A 152 -14.13 -10.10 1.68
C HIS A 152 -13.01 -9.70 2.65
N ASP A 153 -12.59 -8.43 2.65
CA ASP A 153 -11.57 -7.95 3.58
C ASP A 153 -12.09 -8.01 5.03
N GLU A 154 -11.60 -9.00 5.76
CA GLU A 154 -12.02 -9.32 7.12
C GLU A 154 -11.44 -8.37 8.19
N LEU A 155 -10.37 -7.63 7.86
CA LEU A 155 -9.74 -6.69 8.80
C LEU A 155 -10.36 -5.30 8.74
N ILE A 156 -10.70 -4.86 7.54
CA ILE A 156 -11.28 -3.53 7.31
C ILE A 156 -12.81 -3.58 7.46
N GLY A 157 -13.40 -4.67 7.01
CA GLY A 157 -14.86 -4.87 7.02
C GLY A 157 -15.60 -4.02 5.98
N PRO A 158 -16.89 -4.31 5.73
CA PRO A 158 -17.65 -3.71 4.63
C PRO A 158 -17.74 -2.18 4.68
N GLU A 159 -17.95 -1.61 5.87
CA GLU A 159 -18.04 -0.13 6.04
C GLU A 159 -16.69 0.52 5.77
N GLY A 160 -15.61 -0.04 6.32
CA GLY A 160 -14.26 0.50 6.11
C GLY A 160 -13.79 0.36 4.66
N ILE A 161 -14.20 -0.70 3.94
CA ILE A 161 -13.96 -0.83 2.50
C ILE A 161 -14.59 0.35 1.76
N LEU A 162 -15.87 0.64 2.02
CA LEU A 162 -16.59 1.76 1.37
C LEU A 162 -15.94 3.11 1.71
N GLU A 163 -15.60 3.35 2.98
CA GLU A 163 -14.90 4.59 3.41
C GLU A 163 -13.56 4.75 2.65
N ASN A 164 -12.75 3.69 2.58
CA ASN A 164 -11.46 3.72 1.90
C ASN A 164 -11.60 3.90 0.37
N MET A 165 -12.62 3.29 -0.24
CA MET A 165 -12.93 3.49 -1.66
C MET A 165 -13.24 4.95 -1.99
N VAL A 166 -14.05 5.61 -1.15
CA VAL A 166 -14.38 7.03 -1.30
C VAL A 166 -13.12 7.89 -1.26
N VAL A 167 -12.22 7.65 -0.30
CA VAL A 167 -10.93 8.37 -0.22
C VAL A 167 -10.12 8.17 -1.50
N CYS A 168 -9.98 6.93 -1.98
CA CYS A 168 -9.21 6.64 -3.19
C CYS A 168 -9.84 7.29 -4.44
N GLN A 169 -11.16 7.28 -4.57
CA GLN A 169 -11.85 7.95 -5.67
C GLN A 169 -11.64 9.46 -5.64
N GLN A 170 -11.77 10.08 -4.47
CA GLN A 170 -11.52 11.51 -4.27
C GLN A 170 -10.06 11.90 -4.56
N ALA A 171 -9.12 10.99 -4.26
CA ALA A 171 -7.71 11.15 -4.58
C ALA A 171 -7.37 10.89 -6.08
N GLY A 172 -8.37 10.56 -6.93
CA GLY A 172 -8.21 10.40 -8.37
C GLY A 172 -7.87 8.98 -8.85
N TYR A 173 -7.86 7.97 -7.95
CA TYR A 173 -7.60 6.58 -8.34
C TYR A 173 -8.79 5.94 -9.05
N LYS A 174 -8.51 5.04 -9.99
CA LYS A 174 -9.51 4.09 -10.48
C LYS A 174 -9.73 3.01 -9.42
N VAL A 175 -10.94 2.93 -8.89
CA VAL A 175 -11.30 1.97 -7.84
C VAL A 175 -11.90 0.73 -8.45
N LEU A 176 -11.36 -0.43 -8.08
CA LEU A 176 -11.79 -1.74 -8.53
C LEU A 176 -12.13 -2.62 -7.33
N LEU A 177 -13.14 -3.47 -7.49
CA LEU A 177 -13.53 -4.49 -6.52
C LEU A 177 -13.19 -5.87 -7.05
N GLU A 178 -12.69 -6.74 -6.18
CA GLU A 178 -12.49 -8.15 -6.48
C GLU A 178 -13.17 -9.03 -5.40
N ASP A 179 -13.57 -10.23 -5.77
CA ASP A 179 -14.37 -11.14 -4.94
C ASP A 179 -13.64 -12.44 -4.58
N LYS A 180 -12.33 -12.50 -4.73
CA LYS A 180 -11.54 -13.73 -4.57
C LYS A 180 -10.65 -13.76 -3.34
N GLY A 181 -10.19 -12.61 -2.88
CA GLY A 181 -9.28 -12.46 -1.75
C GLY A 181 -9.98 -11.97 -0.49
N GLY A 182 -9.20 -11.84 0.58
CA GLY A 182 -9.52 -11.12 1.81
C GLY A 182 -8.57 -9.93 1.98
N HIS A 183 -8.25 -9.57 3.22
CA HIS A 183 -7.28 -8.50 3.48
C HIS A 183 -5.92 -8.81 2.86
N ARG A 184 -5.48 -10.06 2.93
CA ARG A 184 -4.26 -10.54 2.28
C ARG A 184 -4.55 -10.96 0.85
N LEU A 185 -3.70 -10.50 -0.07
CA LEU A 185 -3.80 -10.88 -1.48
C LEU A 185 -3.61 -12.39 -1.66
N CYS A 186 -4.58 -13.03 -2.25
CA CYS A 186 -4.48 -14.42 -2.69
C CYS A 186 -3.97 -14.52 -4.14
N ARG A 187 -3.74 -15.72 -4.64
CA ARG A 187 -3.29 -15.94 -6.03
C ARG A 187 -4.30 -15.42 -7.06
N GLN A 188 -5.59 -15.54 -6.77
CA GLN A 188 -6.66 -15.07 -7.66
C GLN A 188 -6.71 -13.54 -7.70
N SER A 189 -6.60 -12.86 -6.55
CA SER A 189 -6.48 -11.40 -6.48
C SER A 189 -5.29 -10.90 -7.31
N LEU A 190 -4.14 -11.57 -7.21
CA LEU A 190 -2.94 -11.21 -7.98
C LEU A 190 -3.09 -11.46 -9.49
N ARG A 191 -3.87 -12.47 -9.90
CA ARG A 191 -4.21 -12.67 -11.33
C ARG A 191 -5.09 -11.54 -11.83
N PHE A 192 -6.10 -11.15 -11.08
CA PHE A 192 -6.92 -9.99 -11.40
C PHE A 192 -6.08 -8.72 -11.52
N ILE A 193 -5.18 -8.44 -10.57
CA ILE A 193 -4.26 -7.30 -10.64
C ILE A 193 -3.37 -7.38 -11.89
N LYS A 194 -2.91 -8.58 -12.28
CA LYS A 194 -2.13 -8.77 -13.50
C LYS A 194 -2.92 -8.38 -14.77
N GLU A 195 -4.18 -8.72 -14.84
CA GLU A 195 -5.08 -8.33 -15.93
C GLU A 195 -5.25 -6.81 -15.97
N VAL A 196 -5.51 -6.17 -14.82
CA VAL A 196 -5.59 -4.71 -14.67
C VAL A 196 -4.32 -4.02 -15.15
N ILE A 197 -3.13 -4.54 -14.81
CA ILE A 197 -1.85 -3.99 -15.28
C ILE A 197 -1.70 -4.15 -16.79
N ALA A 198 -2.10 -5.29 -17.34
CA ALA A 198 -1.98 -5.59 -18.76
C ALA A 198 -2.89 -4.74 -19.65
N GLU A 199 -4.10 -4.41 -19.20
CA GLU A 199 -5.02 -3.52 -19.92
C GLU A 199 -4.51 -2.07 -20.03
N CYS A 200 -3.45 -1.77 -19.32
CA CYS A 200 -2.90 -0.43 -19.23
C CYS A 200 -1.62 -0.25 -20.06
N VAL A 201 -1.14 -1.28 -20.75
CA VAL A 201 0.00 -1.22 -21.67
C VAL A 201 -0.50 -1.00 -23.08
#